data_8bf620acd48d8fc02b579687f7678a00
#
_entry.id   8bf620acd48d8fc02b579687f7678a00
#
_cell.length_a   1.000
_cell.length_b   1.000
_cell.length_c   1.000
_cell.angle_alpha   90.00
_cell.angle_beta   90.00
_cell.angle_gamma   90.00
#
_symmetry.space_group_name_H-M   'P 1'
#
loop_
_entity.id
_entity.type
_entity.pdbx_description
1 polymer ?
#
loop_
_entity_poly.entity_id
_entity_poly.type
_entity_poly.pdbx_seq_one_letter_code
_entity_poly.pdbx_strand_id
1 'polypeptide(L)'
;MNVGYKTNKDAQEPKNLTVLEDRSKQSDKYVVWHIEGGLGKNIAATSLIEDVNKRYTDRKLIMVVSYPEIFLNNPHIHRVYRVGMTSYFYDDYIKDKDTIVFRHEPYFQSDHITKKKHLINNWCDLLDIKYTGQIPKFYPNAVQKNLIGGFMREKPILLIQTNGGGLNNNLNYLWTRDMPFYVATAVAERFKDTHHVMQITRPNTPLIPGAEHVTQQMTNFEQFSLIGASSKRLFIDSSLQHAAAAMGLPSTVLWIGTSPINFGYRMHKNIVANQPSGTNKLIDSYIFDYSFDGIMHECPYNDLSEMFNVEEIIKSL
;
A
#
# COMPACT_ATOMS: atom_id res chain seq x y z
N MET A 1 -10.66 -13.34 -42.01
CA MET A 1 -9.90 -14.56 -41.71
C MET A 1 -10.62 -15.32 -40.59
N ASN A 2 -11.24 -16.45 -40.93
CA ASN A 2 -11.88 -17.34 -39.94
C ASN A 2 -10.78 -18.15 -39.25
N VAL A 3 -10.53 -17.88 -37.98
CA VAL A 3 -9.66 -18.71 -37.15
C VAL A 3 -10.52 -19.87 -36.68
N GLY A 4 -10.48 -20.99 -37.40
CA GLY A 4 -11.14 -22.21 -37.01
C GLY A 4 -10.40 -22.83 -35.81
N TYR A 5 -11.07 -22.93 -34.67
CA TYR A 5 -10.60 -23.78 -33.57
C TYR A 5 -10.69 -25.25 -33.97
N LYS A 6 -9.55 -25.91 -34.13
CA LYS A 6 -9.52 -27.36 -34.25
C LYS A 6 -9.85 -27.95 -32.88
N THR A 7 -11.02 -28.52 -32.74
CA THR A 7 -11.32 -29.38 -31.59
C THR A 7 -10.44 -30.62 -31.72
N ASN A 8 -9.48 -30.74 -30.81
CA ASN A 8 -8.66 -31.97 -30.72
C ASN A 8 -9.51 -33.09 -30.11
N LYS A 9 -10.04 -33.97 -30.94
CA LYS A 9 -10.86 -35.11 -30.50
C LYS A 9 -10.08 -36.16 -29.66
N ASP A 10 -8.75 -36.01 -29.61
CA ASP A 10 -7.84 -36.88 -28.85
C ASP A 10 -7.27 -36.22 -27.57
N ALA A 11 -7.85 -35.10 -27.12
CA ALA A 11 -7.52 -34.60 -25.80
C ALA A 11 -7.97 -35.64 -24.76
N GLN A 12 -7.03 -36.38 -24.22
CA GLN A 12 -7.28 -37.24 -23.05
C GLN A 12 -7.93 -36.34 -21.99
N GLU A 13 -9.07 -36.75 -21.47
CA GLU A 13 -9.73 -36.10 -20.36
C GLU A 13 -8.67 -35.83 -19.27
N PRO A 14 -8.60 -34.60 -18.77
CA PRO A 14 -7.62 -34.28 -17.73
C PRO A 14 -7.88 -35.21 -16.54
N LYS A 15 -6.88 -35.99 -16.17
CA LYS A 15 -6.89 -36.91 -15.01
C LYS A 15 -7.20 -36.25 -13.65
N ASN A 16 -7.55 -34.96 -13.63
CA ASN A 16 -7.85 -34.16 -12.46
C ASN A 16 -9.32 -33.80 -12.26
N LEU A 17 -10.25 -34.57 -12.84
CA LEU A 17 -11.68 -34.44 -12.52
C LEU A 17 -11.98 -34.76 -11.04
N THR A 18 -11.12 -35.52 -10.35
CA THR A 18 -11.20 -35.75 -8.90
C THR A 18 -11.18 -34.45 -8.05
N VAL A 19 -10.65 -33.35 -8.57
CA VAL A 19 -10.69 -32.04 -7.89
C VAL A 19 -12.10 -31.44 -7.95
N LEU A 20 -12.91 -31.79 -8.93
CA LEU A 20 -14.30 -31.31 -9.05
C LEU A 20 -15.30 -32.10 -8.18
N GLU A 21 -15.03 -33.38 -7.93
CA GLU A 21 -15.89 -34.21 -7.08
C GLU A 21 -15.79 -33.86 -5.59
N ASP A 22 -14.68 -33.28 -5.16
CA ASP A 22 -14.48 -32.89 -3.75
C ASP A 22 -15.12 -31.54 -3.38
N ARG A 23 -15.71 -30.82 -4.35
CA ARG A 23 -16.48 -29.59 -4.07
C ARG A 23 -17.70 -29.84 -3.20
N SER A 24 -18.29 -31.03 -3.25
CA SER A 24 -19.45 -31.41 -2.43
C SER A 24 -19.11 -31.57 -0.93
N LYS A 25 -17.84 -31.74 -0.59
CA LYS A 25 -17.34 -31.86 0.79
C LYS A 25 -16.73 -30.56 1.34
N GLN A 26 -16.67 -29.51 0.53
CA GLN A 26 -16.14 -28.24 0.99
C GLN A 26 -17.15 -27.55 1.90
N SER A 27 -16.66 -27.03 3.02
CA SER A 27 -17.44 -26.14 3.88
C SER A 27 -18.10 -25.05 3.04
N ASP A 28 -19.43 -24.96 3.09
CA ASP A 28 -20.23 -23.92 2.46
C ASP A 28 -20.24 -22.61 3.27
N LYS A 29 -19.25 -22.44 4.14
CA LYS A 29 -19.10 -21.30 5.02
C LYS A 29 -17.95 -20.41 4.58
N TYR A 30 -18.23 -19.15 4.38
CA TYR A 30 -17.25 -18.18 3.89
C TYR A 30 -17.23 -16.90 4.71
N VAL A 31 -16.07 -16.26 4.74
CA VAL A 31 -15.91 -14.86 5.06
C VAL A 31 -15.44 -14.16 3.80
N VAL A 32 -16.19 -13.18 3.35
CA VAL A 32 -15.81 -12.31 2.24
C VAL A 32 -15.35 -10.97 2.82
N TRP A 33 -14.10 -10.60 2.55
CA TRP A 33 -13.61 -9.28 2.90
C TRP A 33 -13.36 -8.45 1.65
N HIS A 34 -14.14 -7.37 1.50
CA HIS A 34 -14.13 -6.49 0.35
C HIS A 34 -13.38 -5.21 0.68
N ILE A 35 -12.31 -4.91 -0.06
CA ILE A 35 -11.42 -3.77 0.16
C ILE A 35 -11.20 -3.03 -1.16
N GLU A 36 -11.85 -1.89 -1.28
CA GLU A 36 -11.63 -0.95 -2.38
C GLU A 36 -10.57 0.09 -2.01
N GLY A 37 -10.06 0.80 -3.01
CA GLY A 37 -9.18 1.94 -2.81
C GLY A 37 -7.72 1.68 -3.12
N GLY A 38 -6.86 2.54 -2.61
CA GLY A 38 -5.44 2.62 -2.98
C GLY A 38 -4.59 1.43 -2.55
N LEU A 39 -3.40 1.32 -3.17
CA LEU A 39 -2.43 0.26 -2.90
C LEU A 39 -2.02 0.20 -1.42
N GLY A 40 -1.75 1.35 -0.78
CA GLY A 40 -1.37 1.40 0.64
C GLY A 40 -2.42 0.80 1.57
N LYS A 41 -3.71 1.08 1.32
CA LYS A 41 -4.83 0.49 2.05
C LYS A 41 -4.87 -1.03 1.90
N ASN A 42 -4.68 -1.55 0.67
CA ASN A 42 -4.64 -2.97 0.41
C ASN A 42 -3.45 -3.64 1.11
N ILE A 43 -2.27 -3.00 1.12
CA ILE A 43 -1.10 -3.51 1.86
C ILE A 43 -1.40 -3.53 3.36
N ALA A 44 -1.94 -2.44 3.93
CA ALA A 44 -2.27 -2.39 5.35
C ALA A 44 -3.23 -3.52 5.78
N ALA A 45 -4.19 -3.88 4.93
CA ALA A 45 -5.14 -4.96 5.21
C ALA A 45 -4.47 -6.34 5.34
N THR A 46 -3.32 -6.56 4.70
CA THR A 46 -2.60 -7.85 4.82
C THR A 46 -2.18 -8.17 6.26
N SER A 47 -2.12 -7.16 7.14
CA SER A 47 -1.80 -7.31 8.55
C SER A 47 -2.81 -8.17 9.32
N LEU A 48 -4.05 -8.25 8.86
CA LEU A 48 -5.16 -8.89 9.58
C LEU A 48 -5.59 -10.24 9.01
N ILE A 49 -5.01 -10.68 7.89
CA ILE A 49 -5.45 -11.92 7.21
C ILE A 49 -5.39 -13.13 8.15
N GLU A 50 -4.29 -13.30 8.87
CA GLU A 50 -4.14 -14.41 9.82
C GLU A 50 -5.14 -14.32 10.97
N ASP A 51 -5.42 -13.10 11.46
CA ASP A 51 -6.33 -12.90 12.59
C ASP A 51 -7.79 -13.07 12.17
N VAL A 52 -8.16 -12.65 10.94
CA VAL A 52 -9.47 -12.98 10.36
C VAL A 52 -9.66 -14.50 10.27
N ASN A 53 -8.64 -15.20 9.78
CA ASN A 53 -8.71 -16.67 9.66
C ASN A 53 -8.80 -17.35 11.04
N LYS A 54 -8.12 -16.83 12.07
CA LYS A 54 -8.23 -17.32 13.46
C LYS A 54 -9.59 -17.00 14.08
N ARG A 55 -10.17 -15.86 13.77
CA ARG A 55 -11.49 -15.44 14.31
C ARG A 55 -12.62 -16.25 13.71
N TYR A 56 -12.50 -16.61 12.44
CA TYR A 56 -13.52 -17.32 11.65
C TYR A 56 -13.01 -18.69 11.18
N THR A 57 -12.60 -19.54 12.13
CA THR A 57 -11.88 -20.80 11.89
C THR A 57 -12.66 -21.84 11.09
N ASP A 58 -13.99 -21.79 11.14
CA ASP A 58 -14.89 -22.70 10.40
C ASP A 58 -15.24 -22.19 8.99
N ARG A 59 -14.66 -21.06 8.56
CA ARG A 59 -14.97 -20.38 7.30
C ARG A 59 -13.72 -20.20 6.43
N LYS A 60 -13.92 -20.22 5.12
CA LYS A 60 -12.87 -19.93 4.14
C LYS A 60 -12.85 -18.45 3.82
N LEU A 61 -11.69 -17.83 3.88
CA LEU A 61 -11.53 -16.41 3.59
C LEU A 61 -11.44 -16.16 2.09
N ILE A 62 -12.36 -15.34 1.59
CA ILE A 62 -12.40 -14.83 0.22
C ILE A 62 -12.08 -13.33 0.25
N MET A 63 -11.12 -12.90 -0.55
CA MET A 63 -10.76 -11.49 -0.68
C MET A 63 -11.32 -10.94 -2.00
N VAL A 64 -11.98 -9.77 -1.92
CA VAL A 64 -12.37 -8.97 -3.10
C VAL A 64 -11.67 -7.62 -2.98
N VAL A 65 -10.65 -7.38 -3.80
CA VAL A 65 -9.67 -6.31 -3.54
C VAL A 65 -9.28 -5.55 -4.81
N SER A 66 -8.83 -4.32 -4.66
CA SER A 66 -8.36 -3.51 -5.80
C SER A 66 -7.01 -4.00 -6.36
N TYR A 67 -6.16 -4.58 -5.51
CA TYR A 67 -4.80 -5.04 -5.85
C TYR A 67 -4.62 -6.51 -5.48
N PRO A 68 -5.20 -7.46 -6.25
CA PRO A 68 -5.18 -8.88 -5.91
C PRO A 68 -3.78 -9.47 -5.78
N GLU A 69 -2.80 -8.95 -6.54
CA GLU A 69 -1.42 -9.41 -6.51
C GLU A 69 -0.77 -9.33 -5.13
N ILE A 70 -1.23 -8.39 -4.26
CA ILE A 70 -0.71 -8.21 -2.90
C ILE A 70 -1.10 -9.38 -1.98
N PHE A 71 -2.22 -10.04 -2.28
CA PHE A 71 -2.80 -11.11 -1.48
C PHE A 71 -2.48 -12.51 -2.00
N LEU A 72 -1.89 -12.61 -3.19
CA LEU A 72 -1.51 -13.90 -3.76
C LEU A 72 -0.45 -14.60 -2.91
N ASN A 73 -0.42 -15.92 -2.98
CA ASN A 73 0.47 -16.80 -2.22
C ASN A 73 0.30 -16.74 -0.69
N ASN A 74 -0.67 -16.01 -0.17
CA ASN A 74 -0.99 -16.02 1.26
C ASN A 74 -1.72 -17.33 1.61
N PRO A 75 -1.16 -18.20 2.48
CA PRO A 75 -1.73 -19.51 2.78
C PRO A 75 -3.05 -19.46 3.55
N HIS A 76 -3.41 -18.30 4.11
CA HIS A 76 -4.63 -18.09 4.88
C HIS A 76 -5.80 -17.60 4.04
N ILE A 77 -5.61 -17.42 2.73
CA ILE A 77 -6.64 -16.95 1.80
C ILE A 77 -7.06 -18.10 0.88
N HIS A 78 -8.35 -18.39 0.85
CA HIS A 78 -8.87 -19.40 -0.05
C HIS A 78 -8.94 -18.91 -1.50
N ARG A 79 -9.40 -17.67 -1.73
CA ARG A 79 -9.47 -17.08 -3.07
C ARG A 79 -9.41 -15.56 -3.05
N VAL A 80 -8.83 -15.00 -4.12
CA VAL A 80 -8.73 -13.55 -4.32
C VAL A 80 -9.41 -13.17 -5.62
N TYR A 81 -10.25 -12.15 -5.57
CA TYR A 81 -10.88 -11.52 -6.72
C TYR A 81 -10.47 -10.05 -6.84
N ARG A 82 -10.38 -9.57 -8.07
CA ARG A 82 -10.29 -8.13 -8.32
C ARG A 82 -11.68 -7.52 -8.21
N VAL A 83 -11.79 -6.36 -7.58
CA VAL A 83 -13.02 -5.54 -7.58
C VAL A 83 -13.51 -5.33 -9.02
N GLY A 84 -14.78 -5.58 -9.27
CA GLY A 84 -15.39 -5.51 -10.61
C GLY A 84 -15.13 -6.72 -11.51
N MET A 85 -14.34 -7.71 -11.07
CA MET A 85 -14.06 -8.95 -11.82
C MET A 85 -14.42 -10.18 -10.96
N THR A 86 -15.69 -10.32 -10.64
CA THR A 86 -16.23 -11.34 -9.69
C THR A 86 -17.10 -12.35 -10.40
N SER A 87 -16.61 -12.96 -11.50
CA SER A 87 -17.32 -13.99 -12.24
C SER A 87 -17.68 -15.17 -11.35
N TYR A 88 -18.92 -15.65 -11.43
CA TYR A 88 -19.47 -16.76 -10.64
C TYR A 88 -19.46 -16.56 -9.11
N PHE A 89 -19.07 -15.39 -8.64
CA PHE A 89 -18.90 -15.10 -7.21
C PHE A 89 -20.19 -15.31 -6.40
N TYR A 90 -21.33 -14.90 -6.96
CA TYR A 90 -22.63 -15.03 -6.29
C TYR A 90 -23.02 -16.51 -6.11
N ASP A 91 -22.89 -17.31 -7.18
CA ASP A 91 -23.25 -18.73 -7.13
C ASP A 91 -22.26 -19.54 -6.28
N ASP A 92 -20.95 -19.20 -6.33
CA ASP A 92 -19.91 -19.94 -5.61
C ASP A 92 -19.91 -19.64 -4.10
N TYR A 93 -20.23 -18.40 -3.69
CA TYR A 93 -19.96 -17.96 -2.31
C TYR A 93 -21.14 -17.31 -1.58
N ILE A 94 -22.25 -16.98 -2.27
CA ILE A 94 -23.36 -16.25 -1.65
C ILE A 94 -24.65 -17.07 -1.68
N LYS A 95 -25.06 -17.53 -2.88
CA LYS A 95 -26.33 -18.24 -3.05
C LYS A 95 -26.28 -19.57 -2.31
N ASP A 96 -27.24 -19.78 -1.41
CA ASP A 96 -27.38 -20.98 -0.59
C ASP A 96 -26.13 -21.32 0.24
N LYS A 97 -25.34 -20.30 0.62
CA LYS A 97 -24.12 -20.41 1.42
C LYS A 97 -24.26 -19.64 2.74
N ASP A 98 -23.57 -20.13 3.78
CA ASP A 98 -23.42 -19.41 5.04
C ASP A 98 -22.22 -18.44 4.91
N THR A 99 -22.47 -17.21 4.47
CA THR A 99 -21.42 -16.24 4.15
C THR A 99 -21.57 -14.95 4.94
N ILE A 100 -20.48 -14.55 5.61
CA ILE A 100 -20.34 -13.25 6.23
C ILE A 100 -19.61 -12.33 5.25
N VAL A 101 -20.17 -11.14 4.97
CA VAL A 101 -19.56 -10.16 4.08
C VAL A 101 -19.15 -8.92 4.85
N PHE A 102 -17.86 -8.59 4.84
CA PHE A 102 -17.31 -7.36 5.36
C PHE A 102 -16.97 -6.40 4.21
N ARG A 103 -17.68 -5.29 4.14
CA ARG A 103 -17.47 -4.21 3.17
C ARG A 103 -17.44 -2.83 3.84
N HIS A 104 -17.07 -2.80 5.10
CA HIS A 104 -17.02 -1.54 5.85
C HIS A 104 -15.80 -0.72 5.45
N GLU A 105 -16.00 0.59 5.35
CA GLU A 105 -14.95 1.55 5.05
C GLU A 105 -14.36 2.09 6.38
N PRO A 106 -13.15 1.73 6.75
CA PRO A 106 -12.56 2.15 8.03
C PRO A 106 -12.27 3.65 8.09
N TYR A 107 -12.16 4.31 6.93
CA TYR A 107 -11.94 5.76 6.87
C TYR A 107 -13.14 6.57 7.40
N PHE A 108 -14.34 5.97 7.42
CA PHE A 108 -15.55 6.62 7.95
C PHE A 108 -15.75 6.45 9.45
N GLN A 109 -14.84 5.74 10.12
CA GLN A 109 -14.90 5.62 11.57
C GLN A 109 -14.48 6.95 12.22
N SER A 110 -15.23 7.39 13.26
CA SER A 110 -14.93 8.65 13.94
C SER A 110 -13.51 8.70 14.52
N ASP A 111 -13.01 7.59 15.04
CA ASP A 111 -11.66 7.49 15.56
C ASP A 111 -10.59 7.60 14.48
N HIS A 112 -10.90 7.25 13.22
CA HIS A 112 -10.03 7.50 12.09
C HIS A 112 -10.04 8.99 11.71
N ILE A 113 -11.23 9.56 11.54
CA ILE A 113 -11.43 10.97 11.16
C ILE A 113 -10.78 11.91 12.18
N THR A 114 -10.93 11.62 13.47
CA THR A 114 -10.37 12.42 14.57
C THR A 114 -8.91 12.07 14.92
N LYS A 115 -8.22 11.31 14.08
CA LYS A 115 -6.82 10.89 14.24
C LYS A 115 -6.52 10.23 15.60
N LYS A 116 -7.45 9.41 16.10
CA LYS A 116 -7.29 8.68 17.39
C LYS A 116 -6.78 7.26 17.22
N LYS A 117 -7.13 6.61 16.10
CA LYS A 117 -6.76 5.22 15.87
C LYS A 117 -6.10 5.01 14.51
N HIS A 118 -5.18 4.07 14.48
CA HIS A 118 -4.58 3.57 13.25
C HIS A 118 -5.62 2.85 12.37
N LEU A 119 -5.46 2.91 11.05
CA LEU A 119 -6.32 2.25 10.07
C LEU A 119 -6.54 0.77 10.39
N ILE A 120 -5.48 0.05 10.75
CA ILE A 120 -5.53 -1.37 11.13
C ILE A 120 -6.37 -1.57 12.39
N ASN A 121 -6.25 -0.68 13.38
CA ASN A 121 -7.04 -0.76 14.61
C ASN A 121 -8.54 -0.52 14.33
N ASN A 122 -8.90 0.43 13.45
CA ASN A 122 -10.29 0.61 13.03
C ASN A 122 -10.85 -0.63 12.31
N TRP A 123 -10.04 -1.31 11.49
CA TRP A 123 -10.46 -2.59 10.92
C TRP A 123 -10.61 -3.70 11.97
N CYS A 124 -9.76 -3.72 12.99
CA CYS A 124 -9.92 -4.69 14.08
C CYS A 124 -11.29 -4.55 14.75
N ASP A 125 -11.72 -3.31 15.03
CA ASP A 125 -13.06 -3.05 15.58
C ASP A 125 -14.18 -3.53 14.66
N LEU A 126 -14.05 -3.29 13.34
CA LEU A 126 -15.05 -3.68 12.34
C LEU A 126 -15.12 -5.19 12.10
N LEU A 127 -14.02 -5.91 12.32
CA LEU A 127 -13.90 -7.36 12.08
C LEU A 127 -14.03 -8.17 13.38
N ASP A 128 -14.31 -7.52 14.53
CA ASP A 128 -14.33 -8.15 15.85
C ASP A 128 -13.02 -8.90 16.16
N ILE A 129 -11.90 -8.22 15.94
CA ILE A 129 -10.55 -8.71 16.17
C ILE A 129 -9.85 -7.81 17.17
N LYS A 130 -9.09 -8.39 18.09
CA LYS A 130 -8.29 -7.61 19.05
C LYS A 130 -7.09 -6.96 18.34
N TYR A 131 -6.96 -5.65 18.47
CA TYR A 131 -5.74 -4.96 18.03
C TYR A 131 -4.56 -5.26 18.94
N THR A 132 -3.46 -5.73 18.37
CA THR A 132 -2.22 -6.07 19.11
C THR A 132 -0.98 -5.43 18.47
N GLY A 133 -1.19 -4.41 17.59
CA GLY A 133 -0.11 -3.77 16.86
C GLY A 133 0.31 -4.55 15.61
N GLN A 134 -0.66 -5.18 14.94
CA GLN A 134 -0.43 -5.93 13.72
C GLN A 134 0.25 -5.06 12.66
N ILE A 135 1.18 -5.66 11.92
CA ILE A 135 1.89 -5.05 10.80
C ILE A 135 1.58 -5.81 9.50
N PRO A 136 1.61 -5.14 8.34
CA PRO A 136 1.42 -5.79 7.05
C PRO A 136 2.40 -6.93 6.80
N LYS A 137 2.02 -7.90 5.96
CA LYS A 137 2.87 -9.03 5.57
C LYS A 137 2.71 -9.34 4.10
N PHE A 138 3.81 -9.66 3.42
CA PHE A 138 3.81 -10.21 2.07
C PHE A 138 4.21 -11.68 2.06
N TYR A 139 3.69 -12.39 1.06
CA TYR A 139 4.05 -13.78 0.77
C TYR A 139 4.61 -13.89 -0.66
N PRO A 140 5.79 -13.29 -0.93
CA PRO A 140 6.37 -13.30 -2.28
C PRO A 140 6.78 -14.71 -2.69
N ASN A 141 6.54 -15.06 -3.95
CA ASN A 141 7.06 -16.28 -4.55
C ASN A 141 8.57 -16.18 -4.85
N ALA A 142 9.17 -17.28 -5.35
CA ALA A 142 10.60 -17.33 -5.62
C ALA A 142 11.04 -16.29 -6.67
N VAL A 143 10.23 -16.08 -7.73
CA VAL A 143 10.53 -15.09 -8.77
C VAL A 143 10.53 -13.68 -8.19
N GLN A 144 9.51 -13.33 -7.40
CA GLN A 144 9.41 -12.02 -6.75
C GLN A 144 10.58 -11.76 -5.78
N LYS A 145 11.02 -12.78 -5.03
CA LYS A 145 12.20 -12.67 -4.15
C LYS A 145 13.49 -12.39 -4.93
N ASN A 146 13.63 -12.97 -6.12
CA ASN A 146 14.82 -12.80 -6.95
C ASN A 146 14.91 -11.42 -7.62
N LEU A 147 13.82 -10.66 -7.73
CA LEU A 147 13.84 -9.33 -8.33
C LEU A 147 14.77 -8.34 -7.59
N ILE A 148 15.02 -8.54 -6.30
CA ILE A 148 15.89 -7.67 -5.50
C ILE A 148 17.29 -7.57 -6.13
N GLY A 149 17.84 -8.69 -6.63
CA GLY A 149 19.16 -8.72 -7.24
C GLY A 149 19.31 -7.78 -8.44
N GLY A 150 18.24 -7.53 -9.19
CA GLY A 150 18.25 -6.63 -10.35
C GLY A 150 18.43 -5.14 -9.99
N PHE A 151 18.24 -4.78 -8.72
CA PHE A 151 18.35 -3.40 -8.24
C PHE A 151 19.66 -3.12 -7.49
N MET A 152 20.51 -4.11 -7.26
CA MET A 152 21.77 -3.91 -6.57
C MET A 152 22.68 -2.94 -7.34
N ARG A 153 23.39 -2.07 -6.63
CA ARG A 153 24.34 -1.09 -7.14
C ARG A 153 25.68 -1.26 -6.42
N GLU A 154 26.74 -0.68 -6.96
CA GLU A 154 28.07 -0.68 -6.31
C GLU A 154 28.04 0.03 -4.95
N LYS A 155 27.39 1.22 -4.90
CA LYS A 155 27.14 1.94 -3.65
C LYS A 155 25.81 1.51 -3.02
N PRO A 156 25.69 1.57 -1.68
CA PRO A 156 24.40 1.40 -1.02
C PRO A 156 23.36 2.37 -1.57
N ILE A 157 22.12 1.93 -1.72
CA ILE A 157 21.06 2.76 -2.31
C ILE A 157 20.39 3.62 -1.24
N LEU A 158 20.30 4.94 -1.49
CA LEU A 158 19.34 5.82 -0.85
C LEU A 158 18.13 5.97 -1.76
N LEU A 159 17.00 5.44 -1.33
CA LEU A 159 15.74 5.50 -2.09
C LEU A 159 14.87 6.63 -1.56
N ILE A 160 14.52 7.57 -2.45
CA ILE A 160 13.67 8.73 -2.14
C ILE A 160 12.38 8.66 -2.94
N GLN A 161 11.23 8.77 -2.27
CA GLN A 161 9.93 8.98 -2.92
C GLN A 161 9.46 10.40 -2.65
N THR A 162 9.41 11.22 -3.70
CA THR A 162 9.01 12.62 -3.58
C THR A 162 7.52 12.86 -3.70
N ASN A 163 6.80 11.97 -4.41
CA ASN A 163 5.40 12.20 -4.79
C ASN A 163 4.54 10.97 -4.55
N GLY A 164 3.31 11.20 -4.10
CA GLY A 164 2.26 10.20 -3.98
C GLY A 164 1.26 10.23 -5.12
N GLY A 165 0.27 9.31 -5.07
CA GLY A 165 -0.82 9.22 -6.04
C GLY A 165 -0.52 8.40 -7.29
N GLY A 166 -1.57 8.18 -8.10
CA GLY A 166 -1.49 7.39 -9.33
C GLY A 166 -0.94 8.17 -10.52
N LEU A 167 -0.60 7.44 -11.58
CA LEU A 167 -0.09 7.98 -12.85
C LEU A 167 -1.02 9.02 -13.51
N ASN A 168 -2.32 8.94 -13.25
CA ASN A 168 -3.34 9.82 -13.84
C ASN A 168 -3.54 11.13 -13.07
N ASN A 169 -2.77 11.36 -12.02
CA ASN A 169 -2.86 12.62 -11.28
C ASN A 169 -2.04 13.69 -12.03
N ASN A 170 -2.74 14.65 -12.64
CA ASN A 170 -2.14 15.73 -13.41
C ASN A 170 -1.53 16.85 -12.54
N LEU A 171 -1.59 16.73 -11.23
CA LEU A 171 -1.02 17.73 -10.32
C LEU A 171 0.50 17.60 -10.26
N ASN A 172 1.20 18.70 -10.48
CA ASN A 172 2.67 18.74 -10.39
C ASN A 172 3.15 18.59 -8.95
N TYR A 173 2.39 19.07 -8.00
CA TYR A 173 2.70 19.06 -6.58
C TYR A 173 1.41 19.05 -5.75
N LEU A 174 1.31 18.11 -4.82
CA LEU A 174 0.23 18.01 -3.85
C LEU A 174 0.81 18.31 -2.46
N TRP A 175 0.78 19.57 -2.03
CA TRP A 175 1.42 20.04 -0.79
C TRP A 175 1.07 19.24 0.46
N THR A 176 -0.06 18.59 0.44
CA THR A 176 -0.61 17.81 1.55
C THR A 176 0.10 16.49 1.79
N ARG A 177 0.84 16.00 0.80
CA ARG A 177 1.55 14.72 0.85
C ARG A 177 2.94 14.76 0.24
N ASP A 178 3.09 15.50 -0.88
CA ASP A 178 4.33 15.48 -1.66
C ASP A 178 5.45 16.14 -0.87
N MET A 179 6.63 15.54 -0.90
CA MET A 179 7.82 16.05 -0.25
C MET A 179 8.22 17.40 -0.85
N PRO A 180 8.43 18.45 -0.05
CA PRO A 180 8.98 19.70 -0.57
C PRO A 180 10.32 19.43 -1.27
N PHE A 181 10.49 19.99 -2.46
CA PHE A 181 11.63 19.66 -3.31
C PHE A 181 12.98 20.03 -2.70
N TYR A 182 13.03 21.10 -1.88
CA TYR A 182 14.24 21.49 -1.16
C TYR A 182 14.72 20.39 -0.20
N VAL A 183 13.81 19.63 0.43
CA VAL A 183 14.15 18.48 1.30
C VAL A 183 14.82 17.39 0.48
N ALA A 184 14.19 17.01 -0.63
CA ALA A 184 14.67 15.93 -1.49
C ALA A 184 16.08 16.25 -2.04
N THR A 185 16.28 17.47 -2.53
CA THR A 185 17.57 17.91 -3.08
C THR A 185 18.67 18.00 -2.01
N ALA A 186 18.36 18.54 -0.84
CA ALA A 186 19.35 18.66 0.25
C ALA A 186 19.76 17.29 0.80
N VAL A 187 18.81 16.35 0.94
CA VAL A 187 19.13 14.97 1.35
C VAL A 187 19.96 14.27 0.28
N ALA A 188 19.58 14.38 -1.00
CA ALA A 188 20.34 13.78 -2.09
C ALA A 188 21.78 14.31 -2.14
N GLU A 189 21.96 15.62 -2.04
CA GLU A 189 23.29 16.26 -2.01
C GLU A 189 24.16 15.75 -0.86
N ARG A 190 23.58 15.58 0.34
CA ARG A 190 24.29 15.07 1.51
C ARG A 190 24.82 13.65 1.35
N PHE A 191 24.11 12.81 0.57
CA PHE A 191 24.42 11.39 0.44
C PHE A 191 25.06 11.00 -0.90
N LYS A 192 25.16 11.87 -1.89
CA LYS A 192 25.63 11.58 -3.26
C LYS A 192 26.98 10.88 -3.34
N ASP A 193 27.90 11.20 -2.43
CA ASP A 193 29.25 10.62 -2.44
C ASP A 193 29.31 9.23 -1.82
N THR A 194 28.40 8.93 -0.88
CA THR A 194 28.39 7.67 -0.12
C THR A 194 27.33 6.68 -0.60
N HIS A 195 26.27 7.15 -1.25
CA HIS A 195 25.14 6.34 -1.70
C HIS A 195 24.84 6.56 -3.18
N HIS A 196 24.27 5.55 -3.80
CA HIS A 196 23.59 5.69 -5.08
C HIS A 196 22.19 6.20 -4.82
N VAL A 197 21.94 7.47 -5.18
CA VAL A 197 20.64 8.11 -4.92
C VAL A 197 19.67 7.73 -6.03
N MET A 198 18.53 7.16 -5.66
CA MET A 198 17.44 6.81 -6.57
C MET A 198 16.16 7.53 -6.18
N GLN A 199 15.49 8.14 -7.14
CA GLN A 199 14.21 8.79 -6.95
C GLN A 199 13.09 8.02 -7.61
N ILE A 200 12.09 7.60 -6.82
CA ILE A 200 10.81 7.16 -7.39
C ILE A 200 9.96 8.40 -7.63
N THR A 201 9.59 8.61 -8.87
CA THR A 201 8.84 9.79 -9.30
C THR A 201 7.69 9.41 -10.22
N ARG A 202 6.71 10.29 -10.34
CA ARG A 202 5.64 10.23 -11.33
C ARG A 202 5.92 11.21 -12.47
N PRO A 203 5.22 11.07 -13.62
CA PRO A 203 5.34 12.04 -14.72
C PRO A 203 5.09 13.48 -14.25
N ASN A 204 5.80 14.42 -14.84
CA ASN A 204 5.66 15.86 -14.62
C ASN A 204 5.99 16.36 -13.19
N THR A 205 6.77 15.60 -12.43
CA THR A 205 7.26 16.02 -11.13
C THR A 205 8.74 16.41 -11.18
N PRO A 206 9.21 17.30 -10.29
CA PRO A 206 10.62 17.70 -10.27
C PRO A 206 11.55 16.51 -10.07
N LEU A 207 12.65 16.50 -10.84
CA LEU A 207 13.67 15.47 -10.80
C LEU A 207 14.86 15.94 -9.96
N ILE A 208 15.28 15.13 -9.00
CA ILE A 208 16.46 15.42 -8.17
C ILE A 208 17.71 15.38 -9.05
N PRO A 209 18.50 16.48 -9.14
CA PRO A 209 19.72 16.49 -9.93
C PRO A 209 20.70 15.39 -9.48
N GLY A 210 21.26 14.65 -10.44
CA GLY A 210 22.25 13.60 -10.17
C GLY A 210 21.71 12.28 -9.60
N ALA A 211 20.40 12.19 -9.34
CA ALA A 211 19.78 10.91 -8.94
C ALA A 211 19.43 10.05 -10.16
N GLU A 212 19.43 8.73 -9.97
CA GLU A 212 18.79 7.81 -10.92
C GLU A 212 17.26 7.91 -10.76
N HIS A 213 16.55 8.19 -11.84
CA HIS A 213 15.10 8.38 -11.80
C HIS A 213 14.38 7.09 -12.20
N VAL A 214 13.56 6.59 -11.29
CA VAL A 214 12.74 5.39 -11.49
C VAL A 214 11.31 5.83 -11.73
N THR A 215 10.81 5.57 -12.93
CA THR A 215 9.41 5.89 -13.30
C THR A 215 8.46 4.84 -12.73
N GLN A 216 7.20 5.24 -12.52
CA GLN A 216 6.15 4.35 -11.99
C GLN A 216 5.66 3.27 -12.97
N GLN A 217 6.36 3.00 -14.07
CA GLN A 217 6.04 1.90 -14.98
C GLN A 217 6.37 0.51 -14.39
N MET A 218 7.00 0.49 -13.22
CA MET A 218 7.31 -0.74 -12.50
C MET A 218 6.05 -1.38 -11.93
N THR A 219 6.03 -2.69 -11.93
CA THR A 219 5.05 -3.45 -11.16
C THR A 219 5.20 -3.18 -9.65
N ASN A 220 4.16 -3.46 -8.86
CA ASN A 220 4.23 -3.28 -7.42
C ASN A 220 5.39 -4.10 -6.79
N PHE A 221 5.63 -5.33 -7.26
CA PHE A 221 6.70 -6.17 -6.71
C PHE A 221 8.10 -5.71 -7.14
N GLU A 222 8.27 -5.09 -8.30
CA GLU A 222 9.52 -4.44 -8.67
C GLU A 222 9.81 -3.25 -7.76
N GLN A 223 8.81 -2.41 -7.47
CA GLN A 223 8.96 -1.32 -6.49
C GLN A 223 9.30 -1.85 -5.10
N PHE A 224 8.67 -2.93 -4.64
CA PHE A 224 8.99 -3.55 -3.35
C PHE A 224 10.40 -4.15 -3.35
N SER A 225 10.84 -4.71 -4.46
CA SER A 225 12.20 -5.22 -4.60
C SER A 225 13.24 -4.10 -4.54
N LEU A 226 12.94 -2.94 -5.11
CA LEU A 226 13.79 -1.76 -4.98
C LEU A 226 13.86 -1.27 -3.52
N ILE A 227 12.74 -1.28 -2.78
CA ILE A 227 12.73 -1.02 -1.33
C ILE A 227 13.65 -2.02 -0.62
N GLY A 228 13.57 -3.30 -0.97
CA GLY A 228 14.41 -4.36 -0.41
C GLY A 228 15.90 -4.20 -0.70
N ALA A 229 16.26 -3.68 -1.87
CA ALA A 229 17.63 -3.41 -2.27
C ALA A 229 18.23 -2.14 -1.62
N SER A 230 17.37 -1.23 -1.13
CA SER A 230 17.82 0.04 -0.56
C SER A 230 18.32 -0.09 0.88
N SER A 231 19.39 0.61 1.22
CA SER A 231 19.94 0.70 2.58
C SER A 231 19.28 1.82 3.40
N LYS A 232 18.94 2.93 2.75
CA LYS A 232 18.25 4.09 3.34
C LYS A 232 16.99 4.41 2.53
N ARG A 233 15.94 4.83 3.21
CA ARG A 233 14.61 5.05 2.62
C ARG A 233 14.00 6.32 3.19
N LEU A 234 13.72 7.29 2.31
CA LEU A 234 13.01 8.52 2.61
C LEU A 234 11.71 8.56 1.84
N PHE A 235 10.62 8.39 2.53
CA PHE A 235 9.28 8.28 1.96
C PHE A 235 8.34 9.37 2.49
N ILE A 236 7.22 9.48 1.85
CA ILE A 236 6.05 10.24 2.28
C ILE A 236 4.94 9.28 2.70
N ASP A 237 3.80 9.79 3.15
CA ASP A 237 2.59 8.99 3.33
C ASP A 237 2.11 8.42 1.98
N SER A 238 2.47 7.17 1.74
CA SER A 238 2.19 6.45 0.48
C SER A 238 2.23 4.94 0.68
N SER A 239 1.92 4.21 -0.40
CA SER A 239 2.01 2.74 -0.42
C SER A 239 3.41 2.20 -0.09
N LEU A 240 4.48 2.95 -0.38
CA LEU A 240 5.85 2.45 -0.18
C LEU A 240 6.23 2.35 1.30
N GLN A 241 5.74 3.25 2.16
CA GLN A 241 5.97 3.10 3.61
C GLN A 241 5.23 1.89 4.18
N HIS A 242 4.01 1.56 3.66
CA HIS A 242 3.31 0.34 4.03
C HIS A 242 4.04 -0.91 3.53
N ALA A 243 4.59 -0.86 2.31
CA ALA A 243 5.38 -1.96 1.75
C ALA A 243 6.68 -2.18 2.53
N ALA A 244 7.40 -1.11 2.89
CA ALA A 244 8.57 -1.20 3.74
C ALA A 244 8.25 -1.83 5.10
N ALA A 245 7.13 -1.44 5.73
CA ALA A 245 6.65 -2.06 6.97
C ALA A 245 6.37 -3.56 6.79
N ALA A 246 5.72 -3.95 5.68
CA ALA A 246 5.43 -5.35 5.36
C ALA A 246 6.69 -6.20 5.16
N MET A 247 7.79 -5.58 4.78
CA MET A 247 9.10 -6.20 4.58
C MET A 247 10.01 -6.14 5.81
N GLY A 248 9.56 -5.52 6.91
CA GLY A 248 10.36 -5.32 8.11
C GLY A 248 11.51 -4.31 7.95
N LEU A 249 11.40 -3.37 7.02
CA LEU A 249 12.44 -2.41 6.66
C LEU A 249 12.14 -1.01 7.21
N PRO A 250 12.86 -0.56 8.25
CA PRO A 250 12.71 0.80 8.77
C PRO A 250 12.95 1.86 7.70
N SER A 251 12.19 2.94 7.77
CA SER A 251 12.27 4.06 6.82
C SER A 251 12.05 5.38 7.56
N THR A 252 12.54 6.49 7.00
CA THR A 252 12.11 7.82 7.41
C THR A 252 10.90 8.21 6.59
N VAL A 253 9.80 8.63 7.23
CA VAL A 253 8.53 8.96 6.57
C VAL A 253 8.10 10.38 6.96
N LEU A 254 7.84 11.20 5.96
CA LEU A 254 7.40 12.59 6.13
C LEU A 254 5.88 12.69 6.07
N TRP A 255 5.31 13.45 6.99
CA TRP A 255 3.86 13.61 7.15
C TRP A 255 3.50 15.10 7.13
N ILE A 256 2.55 15.49 6.28
CA ILE A 256 2.09 16.90 6.16
C ILE A 256 0.60 16.98 6.51
N GLY A 257 -0.28 16.73 5.57
CA GLY A 257 -1.73 16.78 5.77
C GLY A 257 -2.31 15.48 6.36
N THR A 258 -1.56 14.38 6.31
CA THR A 258 -1.94 13.10 6.90
C THR A 258 -1.21 12.88 8.23
N SER A 259 -1.58 11.84 8.97
CA SER A 259 -1.06 11.60 10.31
C SER A 259 -0.43 10.21 10.47
N PRO A 260 0.74 10.11 11.11
CA PRO A 260 1.31 8.81 11.45
C PRO A 260 0.46 8.03 12.48
N ILE A 261 -0.44 8.70 13.20
CA ILE A 261 -1.42 8.02 14.09
C ILE A 261 -2.35 7.15 13.26
N ASN A 262 -2.79 7.64 12.09
CA ASN A 262 -3.70 6.90 11.21
C ASN A 262 -3.00 5.83 10.37
N PHE A 263 -1.77 6.07 9.91
CA PHE A 263 -1.14 5.25 8.86
C PHE A 263 0.31 4.84 9.14
N GLY A 264 0.96 5.45 10.14
CA GLY A 264 2.38 5.23 10.42
C GLY A 264 2.64 3.95 11.20
N TYR A 265 3.84 3.43 11.07
CA TYR A 265 4.30 2.26 11.82
C TYR A 265 5.41 2.66 12.80
N ARG A 266 5.43 2.03 13.99
CA ARG A 266 6.42 2.31 15.04
C ARG A 266 7.86 2.03 14.62
N MET A 267 8.06 1.17 13.66
CA MET A 267 9.37 0.84 13.12
C MET A 267 9.96 1.94 12.23
N HIS A 268 9.14 2.85 11.72
CA HIS A 268 9.57 3.99 10.94
C HIS A 268 9.91 5.19 11.83
N LYS A 269 10.88 6.00 11.40
CA LYS A 269 11.07 7.35 11.91
C LYS A 269 10.04 8.24 11.24
N ASN A 270 8.96 8.54 11.96
CA ASN A 270 7.89 9.41 11.48
C ASN A 270 8.21 10.85 11.83
N ILE A 271 8.35 11.71 10.82
CA ILE A 271 8.63 13.15 10.98
C ILE A 271 7.41 13.91 10.47
N VAL A 272 6.75 14.63 11.37
CA VAL A 272 5.56 15.42 11.06
C VAL A 272 6.01 16.85 10.72
N ALA A 273 5.40 17.45 9.69
CA ALA A 273 5.65 18.81 9.32
C ALA A 273 5.37 19.78 10.49
N ASN A 274 6.17 20.82 10.61
CA ASN A 274 5.94 21.89 11.57
C ASN A 274 4.57 22.54 11.28
N GLN A 275 3.95 23.12 12.30
CA GLN A 275 2.77 23.96 12.08
C GLN A 275 3.15 25.23 11.31
N PRO A 276 2.32 25.66 10.34
CA PRO A 276 2.56 26.92 9.63
C PRO A 276 2.71 28.10 10.59
N SER A 277 3.65 29.00 10.29
CA SER A 277 3.88 30.22 11.08
C SER A 277 2.73 31.23 10.99
N GLY A 278 1.96 31.21 9.90
CA GLY A 278 0.82 32.08 9.64
C GLY A 278 -0.41 31.80 10.50
N THR A 279 -1.51 32.49 10.21
CA THR A 279 -2.79 32.34 10.90
C THR A 279 -3.53 31.04 10.54
N ASN A 280 -3.32 30.53 9.33
CA ASN A 280 -3.89 29.29 8.87
C ASN A 280 -3.13 28.11 9.49
N LYS A 281 -3.88 27.10 9.95
CA LYS A 281 -3.31 25.89 10.54
C LYS A 281 -3.69 24.67 9.71
N LEU A 282 -2.92 23.59 9.87
CA LEU A 282 -3.28 22.32 9.28
C LEU A 282 -4.62 21.83 9.87
N ILE A 283 -5.50 21.36 8.99
CA ILE A 283 -6.85 20.88 9.37
C ILE A 283 -6.73 19.45 9.95
N ASP A 284 -7.36 19.22 11.11
CA ASP A 284 -7.25 17.93 11.80
C ASP A 284 -7.97 16.76 11.10
N SER A 285 -9.05 17.02 10.37
CA SER A 285 -9.80 16.00 9.61
C SER A 285 -9.54 16.08 8.11
N TYR A 286 -8.44 16.65 7.73
CA TYR A 286 -8.08 17.08 6.41
C TYR A 286 -8.23 15.97 5.32
N ILE A 287 -7.83 14.74 5.59
CA ILE A 287 -7.99 13.64 4.61
C ILE A 287 -9.47 13.39 4.31
N PHE A 288 -10.32 13.45 5.32
CA PHE A 288 -11.73 13.20 5.16
C PHE A 288 -12.39 14.29 4.30
N ASP A 289 -12.16 15.55 4.64
CA ASP A 289 -12.68 16.70 3.90
C ASP A 289 -12.18 16.70 2.46
N TYR A 290 -10.88 16.48 2.27
CA TYR A 290 -10.29 16.40 0.95
C TYR A 290 -10.85 15.26 0.09
N SER A 291 -11.10 14.08 0.66
CA SER A 291 -11.64 12.93 -0.07
C SER A 291 -13.09 13.11 -0.48
N PHE A 292 -13.87 13.91 0.26
CA PHE A 292 -15.28 14.10 0.00
C PHE A 292 -15.59 15.28 -0.91
N ASP A 293 -14.89 16.38 -0.72
CA ASP A 293 -15.23 17.62 -1.41
C ASP A 293 -14.57 17.72 -2.78
N GLY A 294 -13.52 16.95 -3.04
CA GLY A 294 -12.70 17.11 -4.23
C GLY A 294 -12.03 18.49 -4.32
N ILE A 295 -12.08 19.26 -3.22
CA ILE A 295 -11.54 20.61 -3.12
C ILE A 295 -10.08 20.51 -2.69
N MET A 296 -9.18 21.13 -3.44
CA MET A 296 -7.82 21.35 -2.99
C MET A 296 -7.79 22.54 -2.03
N HIS A 297 -7.49 22.26 -0.76
CA HIS A 297 -7.25 23.31 0.20
C HIS A 297 -5.98 24.08 -0.16
N GLU A 298 -6.02 25.40 0.05
CA GLU A 298 -4.83 26.23 -0.11
C GLU A 298 -3.72 25.76 0.84
N CYS A 299 -2.49 25.84 0.34
CA CYS A 299 -1.32 25.55 1.17
C CYS A 299 -1.23 26.59 2.31
N PRO A 300 -1.25 26.16 3.58
CA PRO A 300 -1.23 27.11 4.70
C PRO A 300 0.16 27.67 5.00
N TYR A 301 1.19 27.20 4.31
CA TYR A 301 2.56 27.66 4.48
C TYR A 301 2.86 28.84 3.55
N ASN A 302 3.31 29.94 4.11
CA ASN A 302 3.81 31.07 3.32
C ASN A 302 5.12 30.75 2.62
N ASP A 303 5.97 29.94 3.27
CA ASP A 303 7.20 29.40 2.73
C ASP A 303 7.27 27.90 3.02
N LEU A 304 7.42 27.08 1.98
CA LEU A 304 7.54 25.64 2.14
C LEU A 304 8.78 25.22 2.95
N SER A 305 9.81 26.06 3.05
CA SER A 305 11.00 25.80 3.87
C SER A 305 10.71 25.70 5.37
N GLU A 306 9.55 26.18 5.82
CA GLU A 306 9.09 26.06 7.21
C GLU A 306 8.67 24.62 7.57
N MET A 307 8.30 23.80 6.56
CA MET A 307 7.68 22.49 6.82
C MET A 307 8.58 21.52 7.59
N PHE A 308 9.87 21.47 7.24
CA PHE A 308 10.76 20.45 7.80
C PHE A 308 12.14 20.98 8.12
N ASN A 309 12.72 20.46 9.21
CA ASN A 309 14.14 20.60 9.48
C ASN A 309 14.92 19.50 8.74
N VAL A 310 15.67 19.90 7.71
CA VAL A 310 16.45 18.97 6.86
C VAL A 310 17.51 18.21 7.66
N GLU A 311 18.16 18.84 8.64
CA GLU A 311 19.18 18.18 9.46
C GLU A 311 18.59 17.07 10.34
N GLU A 312 17.35 17.21 10.80
CA GLU A 312 16.65 16.15 11.52
C GLU A 312 16.40 14.95 10.58
N ILE A 313 15.97 15.22 9.35
CA ILE A 313 15.73 14.17 8.34
C ILE A 313 17.04 13.45 8.02
N ILE A 314 18.12 14.17 7.77
CA ILE A 314 19.44 13.59 7.47
C ILE A 314 19.92 12.68 8.62
N LYS A 315 19.78 13.12 9.87
CA LYS A 315 20.16 12.33 11.06
C LYS A 315 19.31 11.08 11.24
N SER A 316 18.12 11.04 10.69
CA SER A 316 17.19 9.90 10.78
C SER A 316 17.43 8.83 9.73
N LEU A 317 18.21 9.14 8.73
CA LEU A 317 18.65 8.25 7.66
C LEU A 317 20.01 7.60 7.97
#